data_8f35f2c40b604e18231968c734cf68a4
#
_entry.id   8f35f2c40b604e18231968c734cf68a4
#
_cell.length_a   1.000
_cell.length_b   1.000
_cell.length_c   1.000
_cell.angle_alpha   90.00
_cell.angle_beta   90.00
_cell.angle_gamma   90.00
#
_symmetry.space_group_name_H-M   'P 1'
#
loop_
_entity.id
_entity.type
_entity.pdbx_description
1 polymer ?
#
loop_
_entity_poly.entity_id
_entity_poly.type
_entity_poly.pdbx_seq_one_letter_code
_entity_poly.pdbx_strand_id
1 'polypeptide(L)'
;MAYDVVDVSALDGEGPGDAVRFVRRRLRATAFGINWYELRPGQVGREHDESDTGQEEVYVTVRGSGTLTVDGEEIALRPGTFVRVDPESTRVPRAGDDGLVFIAVGAPPDRSYEPHGPF
;
A
#
# COMPACT_ATOMS: atom_id res chain seq x y z
N MET A 1 24.27 11.06 0.10
CA MET A 1 24.05 10.16 -1.03
C MET A 1 22.93 10.71 -1.90
N ALA A 2 23.08 10.62 -3.20
CA ALA A 2 22.04 11.12 -4.12
C ALA A 2 20.83 10.18 -4.16
N TYR A 3 20.99 8.92 -3.78
CA TYR A 3 19.90 7.94 -3.84
C TYR A 3 20.10 6.84 -2.80
N ASP A 4 19.02 6.12 -2.53
CA ASP A 4 19.02 4.90 -1.73
C ASP A 4 18.39 3.78 -2.56
N VAL A 5 18.78 2.55 -2.29
CA VAL A 5 18.26 1.37 -2.99
C VAL A 5 17.90 0.33 -1.94
N VAL A 6 16.74 -0.30 -2.11
CA VAL A 6 16.35 -1.44 -1.29
C VAL A 6 15.77 -2.52 -2.20
N ASP A 7 16.17 -3.76 -1.95
CA ASP A 7 15.52 -4.94 -2.54
C ASP A 7 14.64 -5.52 -1.45
N VAL A 8 13.36 -5.66 -1.73
CA VAL A 8 12.39 -6.12 -0.72
C VAL A 8 12.72 -7.52 -0.19
N SER A 9 13.39 -8.34 -0.99
CA SER A 9 13.80 -9.69 -0.56
C SER A 9 14.84 -9.65 0.56
N ALA A 10 15.52 -8.53 0.75
CA ALA A 10 16.50 -8.34 1.83
C ALA A 10 15.87 -7.79 3.11
N LEU A 11 14.57 -7.52 3.11
CA LEU A 11 13.86 -6.98 4.27
C LEU A 11 13.14 -8.08 5.01
N ASP A 12 13.20 -8.03 6.35
CA ASP A 12 12.39 -8.92 7.20
C ASP A 12 10.94 -8.44 7.18
N GLY A 13 10.01 -9.40 7.23
CA GLY A 13 8.60 -9.08 7.43
C GLY A 13 8.35 -8.70 8.88
N GLU A 14 7.45 -7.74 9.08
CA GLU A 14 7.06 -7.25 10.40
C GLU A 14 5.54 -7.23 10.50
N GLY A 15 5.04 -7.10 11.74
CA GLY A 15 3.63 -7.09 12.03
C GLY A 15 2.98 -8.47 11.94
N PRO A 16 1.64 -8.55 12.08
CA PRO A 16 0.92 -9.83 12.03
C PRO A 16 1.19 -10.60 10.73
N GLY A 17 1.60 -11.86 10.86
CA GLY A 17 1.92 -12.71 9.72
C GLY A 17 3.13 -12.27 8.92
N ASP A 18 4.00 -11.44 9.51
CA ASP A 18 5.19 -10.87 8.86
C ASP A 18 4.83 -10.16 7.54
N ALA A 19 3.69 -9.48 7.53
CA ALA A 19 3.10 -8.98 6.29
C ALA A 19 3.77 -7.75 5.71
N VAL A 20 4.39 -6.90 6.56
CA VAL A 20 4.88 -5.59 6.12
C VAL A 20 6.38 -5.59 5.91
N ARG A 21 6.84 -5.04 4.79
CA ARG A 21 8.24 -4.66 4.60
C ARG A 21 8.30 -3.14 4.55
N PHE A 22 9.03 -2.54 5.50
CA PHE A 22 9.08 -1.08 5.65
C PHE A 22 10.07 -0.47 4.65
N VAL A 23 9.62 -0.33 3.44
CA VAL A 23 10.43 0.17 2.32
C VAL A 23 10.81 1.65 2.51
N ARG A 24 9.83 2.48 2.87
CA ARG A 24 10.08 3.92 3.09
C ARG A 24 11.22 4.16 4.07
N ARG A 25 11.20 3.40 5.16
CA ARG A 25 12.21 3.55 6.22
C ARG A 25 13.61 3.30 5.70
N ARG A 26 13.77 2.28 4.87
CA ARG A 26 15.07 1.92 4.30
C ARG A 26 15.49 2.85 3.19
N LEU A 27 14.55 3.39 2.45
CA LEU A 27 14.83 4.40 1.42
C LEU A 27 15.02 5.79 2.00
N ARG A 28 14.61 6.01 3.24
CA ARG A 28 14.62 7.32 3.89
C ARG A 28 13.82 8.37 3.12
N ALA A 29 12.74 7.93 2.47
CA ALA A 29 11.86 8.82 1.73
C ALA A 29 11.10 9.71 2.71
N THR A 30 10.99 10.99 2.39
CA THR A 30 10.32 11.98 3.25
C THR A 30 9.06 12.57 2.64
N ALA A 31 8.92 12.51 1.32
CA ALA A 31 7.78 13.13 0.64
C ALA A 31 6.51 12.28 0.69
N PHE A 32 6.64 10.98 0.86
CA PHE A 32 5.50 10.05 0.89
C PHE A 32 5.88 8.78 1.65
N GLY A 33 4.85 8.05 2.08
CA GLY A 33 5.02 6.70 2.60
C GLY A 33 4.95 5.70 1.45
N ILE A 34 5.74 4.65 1.53
CA ILE A 34 5.67 3.54 0.60
C ILE A 34 6.12 2.27 1.31
N ASN A 35 5.27 1.25 1.29
CA ASN A 35 5.59 -0.03 1.91
C ASN A 35 5.09 -1.18 1.04
N TRP A 36 5.71 -2.32 1.24
CA TRP A 36 5.41 -3.56 0.54
C TRP A 36 4.70 -4.50 1.51
N TYR A 37 3.61 -5.11 1.06
CA TYR A 37 2.80 -6.00 1.90
C TYR A 37 2.67 -7.36 1.22
N GLU A 38 2.82 -8.42 2.03
CA GLU A 38 2.60 -9.80 1.60
C GLU A 38 1.63 -10.46 2.55
N LEU A 39 0.42 -10.68 2.09
CA LEU A 39 -0.60 -11.40 2.84
C LEU A 39 -0.64 -12.86 2.39
N ARG A 40 -0.70 -13.76 3.36
CA ARG A 40 -0.84 -15.19 3.09
C ARG A 40 -2.22 -15.50 2.55
N PRO A 41 -2.42 -16.66 1.89
CA PRO A 41 -3.76 -17.04 1.44
C PRO A 41 -4.80 -16.90 2.55
N GLY A 42 -5.88 -16.16 2.26
CA GLY A 42 -6.98 -15.92 3.18
C GLY A 42 -6.70 -14.93 4.31
N GLN A 43 -5.49 -14.42 4.43
CA GLN A 43 -5.15 -13.47 5.49
C GLN A 43 -5.87 -12.15 5.28
N VAL A 44 -6.41 -11.61 6.38
CA VAL A 44 -7.02 -10.28 6.41
C VAL A 44 -6.00 -9.30 6.97
N GLY A 45 -5.77 -8.22 6.25
CA GLY A 45 -4.89 -7.16 6.72
C GLY A 45 -5.57 -6.26 7.75
N ARG A 46 -4.89 -5.20 8.12
CA ARG A 46 -5.41 -4.25 9.11
C ARG A 46 -6.52 -3.39 8.51
N GLU A 47 -7.66 -3.34 9.18
CA GLU A 47 -8.70 -2.38 8.86
C GLU A 47 -8.34 -1.03 9.46
N HIS A 48 -8.33 0.02 8.66
CA HIS A 48 -7.99 1.35 9.15
C HIS A 48 -8.46 2.44 8.19
N ASP A 49 -8.41 3.67 8.67
CA ASP A 49 -8.47 4.85 7.83
C ASP A 49 -7.22 5.71 8.08
N GLU A 50 -7.11 6.81 7.38
CA GLU A 50 -5.97 7.73 7.50
C GLU A 50 -6.42 9.12 7.94
N SER A 51 -7.56 9.22 8.66
CA SER A 51 -8.08 10.51 9.12
C SER A 51 -7.08 11.27 9.98
N ASP A 52 -6.30 10.55 10.81
CA ASP A 52 -5.34 11.18 11.71
C ASP A 52 -4.18 11.84 10.97
N THR A 53 -3.75 11.25 9.86
CA THR A 53 -2.62 11.74 9.07
C THR A 53 -3.07 12.55 7.86
N GLY A 54 -4.32 12.39 7.45
CA GLY A 54 -4.84 13.03 6.25
C GLY A 54 -4.25 12.47 4.96
N GLN A 55 -3.68 11.27 5.00
CA GLN A 55 -3.02 10.70 3.84
C GLN A 55 -4.01 10.13 2.82
N GLU A 56 -3.86 10.56 1.58
CA GLU A 56 -4.42 9.87 0.43
C GLU A 56 -3.50 8.69 0.14
N GLU A 57 -4.08 7.53 -0.15
CA GLU A 57 -3.28 6.34 -0.46
C GLU A 57 -3.66 5.72 -1.80
N VAL A 58 -2.66 5.13 -2.45
CA VAL A 58 -2.86 4.29 -3.63
C VAL A 58 -2.32 2.91 -3.32
N TYR A 59 -3.15 1.90 -3.53
CA TYR A 59 -2.80 0.49 -3.41
C TYR A 59 -2.53 -0.06 -4.81
N VAL A 60 -1.39 -0.71 -4.98
CA VAL A 60 -0.98 -1.28 -6.26
C VAL A 60 -0.79 -2.78 -6.08
N THR A 61 -1.61 -3.58 -6.72
CA THR A 61 -1.48 -5.05 -6.64
C THR A 61 -0.34 -5.50 -7.55
N VAL A 62 0.62 -6.22 -6.96
CA VAL A 62 1.82 -6.70 -7.65
C VAL A 62 1.63 -8.15 -8.11
N ARG A 63 1.14 -9.01 -7.21
CA ARG A 63 0.93 -10.43 -7.54
C ARG A 63 -0.11 -11.04 -6.61
N GLY A 64 -0.64 -12.19 -7.01
CA GLY A 64 -1.70 -12.85 -6.27
C GLY A 64 -3.05 -12.21 -6.56
N SER A 65 -3.99 -12.38 -5.65
CA SER A 65 -5.33 -11.85 -5.79
C SER A 65 -5.98 -11.62 -4.44
N GLY A 66 -7.04 -10.84 -4.43
CA GLY A 66 -7.78 -10.59 -3.21
C GLY A 66 -8.81 -9.50 -3.41
N THR A 67 -9.15 -8.85 -2.30
CA THR A 67 -10.10 -7.74 -2.29
C THR A 67 -9.57 -6.62 -1.41
N LEU A 68 -9.92 -5.39 -1.75
CA LEU A 68 -9.81 -4.24 -0.87
C LEU A 68 -11.25 -3.78 -0.59
N THR A 69 -11.68 -3.89 0.65
CA THR A 69 -13.01 -3.38 1.03
C THR A 69 -12.84 -1.94 1.49
N VAL A 70 -13.55 -1.03 0.81
CA VAL A 70 -13.51 0.41 1.11
C VAL A 70 -14.92 0.85 1.47
N ASP A 71 -15.11 1.28 2.71
CA ASP A 71 -16.41 1.68 3.24
C ASP A 71 -17.50 0.63 2.95
N GLY A 72 -17.15 -0.64 3.09
CA GLY A 72 -18.05 -1.76 2.87
C GLY A 72 -18.19 -2.23 1.43
N GLU A 73 -17.59 -1.54 0.47
CA GLU A 73 -17.62 -1.94 -0.94
C GLU A 73 -16.40 -2.76 -1.27
N GLU A 74 -16.60 -3.96 -1.82
CA GLU A 74 -15.51 -4.85 -2.19
C GLU A 74 -14.97 -4.53 -3.58
N ILE A 75 -13.66 -4.32 -3.66
CA ILE A 75 -12.96 -4.06 -4.92
C ILE A 75 -12.03 -5.23 -5.18
N ALA A 76 -12.18 -5.88 -6.34
CA ALA A 76 -11.31 -6.99 -6.70
C ALA A 76 -9.89 -6.51 -7.00
N LEU A 77 -8.91 -7.23 -6.46
CA LEU A 77 -7.50 -6.94 -6.67
C LEU A 77 -6.86 -8.05 -7.48
N ARG A 78 -6.21 -7.65 -8.57
CA ARG A 78 -5.41 -8.52 -9.44
C ARG A 78 -4.13 -7.79 -9.81
N PRO A 79 -3.07 -8.49 -10.24
CA PRO A 79 -1.85 -7.80 -10.66
C PRO A 79 -2.14 -6.67 -11.64
N GLY A 80 -1.65 -5.47 -11.32
CA GLY A 80 -1.89 -4.28 -12.11
C GLY A 80 -3.11 -3.47 -11.71
N THR A 81 -3.88 -3.89 -10.70
CA THR A 81 -5.00 -3.10 -10.19
C THR A 81 -4.46 -1.99 -9.27
N PHE A 82 -4.88 -0.75 -9.54
CA PHE A 82 -4.57 0.42 -8.72
C PHE A 82 -5.86 0.92 -8.09
N VAL A 83 -5.82 1.18 -6.78
CA VAL A 83 -6.98 1.73 -6.07
C VAL A 83 -6.53 2.94 -5.26
N ARG A 84 -7.13 4.10 -5.53
CA ARG A 84 -6.92 5.29 -4.71
C ARG A 84 -8.00 5.35 -3.64
N VAL A 85 -7.61 5.62 -2.40
CA VAL A 85 -8.51 5.67 -1.26
C VAL A 85 -8.39 7.02 -0.57
N ASP A 86 -9.53 7.66 -0.30
CA ASP A 86 -9.58 8.91 0.45
C ASP A 86 -9.13 8.68 1.91
N PRO A 87 -8.56 9.70 2.57
CA PRO A 87 -8.08 9.55 3.95
C PRO A 87 -9.14 9.08 4.94
N GLU A 88 -10.38 9.53 4.80
CA GLU A 88 -11.44 9.25 5.75
C GLU A 88 -12.12 7.89 5.53
N SER A 89 -11.88 7.26 4.40
CA SER A 89 -12.53 5.99 4.08
C SER A 89 -11.86 4.84 4.83
N THR A 90 -12.65 3.98 5.45
CA THR A 90 -12.14 2.77 6.09
C THR A 90 -11.83 1.73 5.01
N ARG A 91 -10.65 1.13 5.08
CA ARG A 91 -10.25 0.09 4.12
C ARG A 91 -9.64 -1.10 4.83
N VAL A 92 -9.84 -2.26 4.23
CA VAL A 92 -9.23 -3.50 4.70
C VAL A 92 -8.92 -4.40 3.51
N PRO A 93 -7.66 -4.85 3.36
CA PRO A 93 -7.30 -5.81 2.34
C PRO A 93 -7.49 -7.24 2.83
N ARG A 94 -7.86 -8.12 1.92
CA ARG A 94 -7.95 -9.57 2.19
C ARG A 94 -7.32 -10.32 1.02
N ALA A 95 -6.42 -11.23 1.33
CA ALA A 95 -5.83 -12.09 0.32
C ALA A 95 -6.81 -13.19 -0.10
N GLY A 96 -6.78 -13.51 -1.38
CA GLY A 96 -7.46 -14.69 -1.92
C GLY A 96 -6.63 -15.96 -1.70
N ASP A 97 -6.98 -17.01 -2.46
CA ASP A 97 -6.37 -18.35 -2.27
C ASP A 97 -4.89 -18.40 -2.62
N ASP A 98 -4.42 -17.47 -3.45
CA ASP A 98 -3.02 -17.43 -3.88
C ASP A 98 -2.17 -16.45 -3.07
N GLY A 99 -2.74 -15.87 -2.02
CA GLY A 99 -2.09 -14.77 -1.33
C GLY A 99 -2.21 -13.47 -2.09
N LEU A 100 -1.68 -12.40 -1.53
CA LEU A 100 -1.77 -11.07 -2.12
C LEU A 100 -0.51 -10.28 -1.80
N VAL A 101 0.12 -9.73 -2.82
CA VAL A 101 1.25 -8.81 -2.65
C VAL A 101 0.87 -7.47 -3.25
N PHE A 102 0.98 -6.42 -2.44
CA PHE A 102 0.67 -5.08 -2.91
C PHE A 102 1.63 -4.04 -2.32
N ILE A 103 1.70 -2.91 -2.99
CA ILE A 103 2.41 -1.73 -2.51
C ILE A 103 1.35 -0.71 -2.12
N ALA A 104 1.54 -0.02 -0.99
CA ALA A 104 0.73 1.13 -0.63
C ALA A 104 1.62 2.37 -0.62
N VAL A 105 1.17 3.42 -1.30
CA VAL A 105 1.85 4.71 -1.36
C VAL A 105 0.91 5.75 -0.81
N GLY A 106 1.38 6.56 0.13
CA GLY A 106 0.51 7.57 0.74
C GLY A 106 1.25 8.86 1.06
N ALA A 107 0.52 9.95 0.97
CA ALA A 107 1.01 11.27 1.38
C ALA A 107 -0.18 12.17 1.68
N PRO A 108 -0.04 13.13 2.61
CA PRO A 108 -1.07 14.14 2.78
C PRO A 108 -1.06 15.06 1.56
N PRO A 109 -2.24 15.44 1.02
CA PRO A 109 -2.31 16.30 -0.15
C PRO A 109 -2.17 17.78 0.22
N ASP A 110 -1.05 18.13 0.87
CA ASP A 110 -0.76 19.51 1.25
C ASP A 110 -0.72 20.44 0.06
N ARG A 111 -0.38 19.86 -1.07
CA ARG A 111 -0.22 20.58 -2.32
C ARG A 111 -0.50 19.65 -3.47
N SER A 112 -1.27 20.12 -4.45
CA SER A 112 -1.59 19.31 -5.62
C SER A 112 -0.35 18.97 -6.42
N TYR A 113 -0.32 17.76 -6.95
CA TYR A 113 0.72 17.35 -7.88
C TYR A 113 0.57 18.16 -9.18
N GLU A 114 1.68 18.70 -9.64
CA GLU A 114 1.72 19.43 -10.92
C GLU A 114 2.39 18.53 -11.97
N PRO A 115 1.63 18.03 -12.96
CA PRO A 115 2.22 17.23 -14.01
C PRO A 115 3.32 17.97 -14.76
N HIS A 116 4.40 17.28 -15.07
CA HIS A 116 5.54 17.82 -15.81
C HIS A 116 5.49 17.30 -17.26
N GLY A 117 5.21 18.17 -18.19
CA GLY A 117 5.02 17.81 -19.59
C GLY A 117 3.72 17.01 -19.79
N PRO A 118 3.72 15.96 -20.61
CA PRO A 118 2.53 15.16 -20.88
C PRO A 118 2.18 14.16 -19.76
N PHE A 119 2.96 14.16 -18.69
CA PHE A 119 2.77 13.22 -17.59
C PHE A 119 1.88 13.80 -16.51
#